data_c779d74bb1355676406bc50f4198f421
#
_entry.id   c779d74bb1355676406bc50f4198f421
#
_cell.length_a   1.000
_cell.length_b   1.000
_cell.length_c   1.000
_cell.angle_alpha   90.00
_cell.angle_beta   90.00
_cell.angle_gamma   90.00
#
_symmetry.space_group_name_H-M   'P 1'
#
loop_
_entity.id
_entity.type
_entity.pdbx_description
1 polymer ?
#
loop_
_entity_poly.entity_id
_entity_poly.type
_entity_poly.pdbx_seq_one_letter_code
_entity_poly.pdbx_strand_id
1 'polypeptide(L)'
;MHQQSTSHLFMIEPVEFYSNEQTAYTNHYQKTVLDEAADKISEKALAEFHGLKNAIEKRGIRVTSLLGSSDCPDHVFPNWFITFDDKTMQIFSMMAPNRREEKKSHMIQYLTETYELTDDISHLEEKEIFLESTSSMVFDRVNRIVYGGISPRTNAVQLIIWCRNNNYDLVLFETESHKGSPIYHTDVLMYVGTDIIGICLDVIKPEHREFVRKKVNQYHDVLELSAEQIQDFCGNAI
;
A
#
# COMPACT_ATOMS: atom_id res chain seq x y z
N MET A 1 23.33 -0.08 6.89
CA MET A 1 22.32 0.62 7.70
C MET A 1 21.07 0.71 6.86
N HIS A 2 19.93 0.19 7.32
CA HIS A 2 18.68 0.31 6.59
C HIS A 2 18.25 1.79 6.53
N GLN A 3 17.71 2.21 5.41
CA GLN A 3 17.14 3.55 5.23
C GLN A 3 15.61 3.47 5.21
N GLN A 4 14.94 4.42 5.83
CA GLN A 4 13.48 4.51 5.79
C GLN A 4 13.01 4.98 4.41
N SER A 5 13.61 6.02 3.90
CA SER A 5 13.26 6.63 2.60
C SER A 5 14.16 6.14 1.48
N THR A 6 13.64 6.13 0.26
CA THR A 6 14.38 5.76 -0.95
C THR A 6 14.63 6.99 -1.85
N SER A 7 15.70 6.92 -2.65
CA SER A 7 15.98 7.90 -3.72
C SER A 7 15.49 7.44 -5.10
N HIS A 8 14.78 6.31 -5.16
CA HIS A 8 14.26 5.76 -6.41
C HIS A 8 12.89 5.11 -6.19
N LEU A 9 11.89 5.59 -6.92
CA LEU A 9 10.52 5.07 -6.89
C LEU A 9 10.17 4.37 -8.20
N PHE A 10 9.33 3.34 -8.08
CA PHE A 10 8.68 2.68 -9.20
C PHE A 10 7.21 3.10 -9.22
N MET A 11 6.74 3.57 -10.37
CA MET A 11 5.37 4.01 -10.58
C MET A 11 4.77 3.32 -11.80
N ILE A 12 3.47 3.09 -11.81
CA ILE A 12 2.76 2.56 -12.97
C ILE A 12 1.86 3.65 -13.54
N GLU A 13 2.11 4.00 -14.80
CA GLU A 13 1.35 5.02 -15.50
C GLU A 13 -0.02 4.46 -15.92
N PRO A 14 -1.14 5.12 -15.56
CA PRO A 14 -2.47 4.62 -15.89
C PRO A 14 -2.72 4.68 -17.40
N VAL A 15 -3.26 3.59 -17.97
CA VAL A 15 -3.75 3.53 -19.36
C VAL A 15 -5.22 3.93 -19.39
N GLU A 16 -6.03 3.25 -18.61
CA GLU A 16 -7.42 3.60 -18.32
C GLU A 16 -7.62 3.61 -16.82
N PHE A 17 -8.24 4.66 -16.31
CA PHE A 17 -8.54 4.79 -14.89
C PHE A 17 -10.05 4.97 -14.72
N TYR A 18 -10.65 4.07 -13.96
CA TYR A 18 -12.08 4.08 -13.66
C TYR A 18 -12.35 3.45 -12.29
N SER A 19 -13.55 3.68 -11.74
CA SER A 19 -13.95 3.08 -10.46
C SER A 19 -13.93 1.56 -10.54
N ASN A 20 -13.16 0.92 -9.66
CA ASN A 20 -13.02 -0.53 -9.63
C ASN A 20 -14.17 -1.17 -8.84
N GLU A 21 -15.16 -1.72 -9.53
CA GLU A 21 -16.30 -2.37 -8.91
C GLU A 21 -15.91 -3.60 -8.07
N GLN A 22 -14.83 -4.31 -8.45
CA GLN A 22 -14.36 -5.48 -7.72
C GLN A 22 -13.74 -5.14 -6.35
N THR A 23 -13.30 -3.90 -6.15
CA THR A 23 -12.72 -3.43 -4.90
C THR A 23 -13.69 -2.58 -4.06
N ALA A 24 -14.77 -2.08 -4.65
CA ALA A 24 -15.70 -1.12 -4.05
C ALA A 24 -16.33 -1.61 -2.73
N TYR A 25 -16.61 -2.90 -2.60
CA TYR A 25 -17.26 -3.45 -1.40
C TYR A 25 -16.35 -3.46 -0.15
N THR A 26 -15.02 -3.39 -0.32
CA THR A 26 -14.07 -3.25 0.79
C THR A 26 -13.48 -1.85 0.90
N ASN A 27 -13.40 -1.12 -0.23
CA ASN A 27 -12.84 0.23 -0.28
C ASN A 27 -13.95 1.28 -0.12
N HIS A 28 -14.28 1.62 1.12
CA HIS A 28 -15.30 2.65 1.44
C HIS A 28 -14.85 4.10 1.19
N TYR A 29 -13.61 4.29 0.80
CA TYR A 29 -13.04 5.60 0.44
C TYR A 29 -13.14 5.87 -1.06
N GLN A 30 -13.39 4.83 -1.87
CA GLN A 30 -13.59 5.00 -3.30
C GLN A 30 -14.93 5.72 -3.56
N LYS A 31 -14.86 6.81 -4.33
CA LYS A 31 -16.05 7.53 -4.80
C LYS A 31 -16.41 7.05 -6.20
N THR A 32 -17.67 6.65 -6.39
CA THR A 32 -18.18 6.35 -7.74
C THR A 32 -18.63 7.67 -8.37
N VAL A 33 -17.97 8.08 -9.44
CA VAL A 33 -18.35 9.28 -10.20
C VAL A 33 -19.30 8.84 -11.31
N LEU A 34 -20.60 9.08 -11.15
CA LEU A 34 -21.65 8.65 -12.09
C LEU A 34 -21.83 9.61 -13.26
N ASP A 35 -21.44 10.87 -13.13
CA ASP A 35 -21.78 11.95 -14.06
C ASP A 35 -20.61 12.41 -14.95
N GLU A 36 -19.43 11.81 -14.83
CA GLU A 36 -18.27 12.17 -15.65
C GLU A 36 -17.92 11.06 -16.65
N ALA A 37 -17.67 11.44 -17.90
CA ALA A 37 -17.30 10.48 -18.95
C ALA A 37 -15.97 9.79 -18.58
N ALA A 38 -15.87 8.48 -18.80
CA ALA A 38 -14.70 7.66 -18.45
C ALA A 38 -13.38 8.25 -19.02
N ASP A 39 -13.43 8.76 -20.27
CA ASP A 39 -12.28 9.39 -20.90
C ASP A 39 -11.74 10.59 -20.10
N LYS A 40 -12.63 11.42 -19.54
CA LYS A 40 -12.24 12.57 -18.72
C LYS A 40 -11.64 12.17 -17.38
N ILE A 41 -12.12 11.09 -16.78
CA ILE A 41 -11.55 10.55 -15.53
C ILE A 41 -10.14 10.05 -15.81
N SER A 42 -9.94 9.30 -16.90
CA SER A 42 -8.62 8.81 -17.31
C SER A 42 -7.65 9.94 -17.66
N GLU A 43 -8.10 10.99 -18.36
CA GLU A 43 -7.29 12.17 -18.65
C GLU A 43 -6.84 12.88 -17.37
N LYS A 44 -7.72 13.04 -16.37
CA LYS A 44 -7.38 13.63 -15.07
C LYS A 44 -6.37 12.76 -14.33
N ALA A 45 -6.61 11.45 -14.24
CA ALA A 45 -5.70 10.53 -13.56
C ALA A 45 -4.30 10.57 -14.19
N LEU A 46 -4.21 10.61 -15.51
CA LEU A 46 -2.94 10.73 -16.21
C LEU A 46 -2.24 12.07 -15.94
N ALA A 47 -2.99 13.17 -15.93
CA ALA A 47 -2.45 14.49 -15.60
C ALA A 47 -1.94 14.57 -14.15
N GLU A 48 -2.65 13.99 -13.20
CA GLU A 48 -2.24 13.90 -11.80
C GLU A 48 -1.00 13.01 -11.64
N PHE A 49 -0.95 11.85 -12.32
CA PHE A 49 0.22 10.98 -12.34
C PHE A 49 1.48 11.72 -12.81
N HIS A 50 1.42 12.41 -13.94
CA HIS A 50 2.54 13.20 -14.46
C HIS A 50 2.89 14.38 -13.55
N GLY A 51 1.88 15.02 -12.95
CA GLY A 51 2.09 16.09 -11.97
C GLY A 51 2.89 15.60 -10.75
N LEU A 52 2.49 14.46 -10.18
CA LEU A 52 3.17 13.84 -9.04
C LEU A 52 4.58 13.38 -9.41
N LYS A 53 4.74 12.65 -10.52
CA LYS A 53 6.04 12.20 -11.03
C LYS A 53 7.02 13.37 -11.17
N ASN A 54 6.59 14.43 -11.85
CA ASN A 54 7.40 15.64 -12.05
C ASN A 54 7.77 16.33 -10.71
N ALA A 55 6.86 16.36 -9.74
CA ALA A 55 7.10 16.94 -8.43
C ALA A 55 8.15 16.14 -7.63
N ILE A 56 8.13 14.83 -7.74
CA ILE A 56 9.10 13.90 -7.13
C ILE A 56 10.48 14.08 -7.78
N GLU A 57 10.55 14.05 -9.12
CA GLU A 57 11.79 14.18 -9.88
C GLU A 57 12.47 15.55 -9.67
N LYS A 58 11.70 16.63 -9.56
CA LYS A 58 12.20 17.97 -9.20
C LYS A 58 12.90 18.03 -7.83
N ARG A 59 12.63 17.06 -6.94
CA ARG A 59 13.31 16.93 -5.64
C ARG A 59 14.52 16.01 -5.69
N GLY A 60 14.94 15.57 -6.88
CA GLY A 60 16.11 14.72 -7.07
C GLY A 60 15.86 13.23 -6.80
N ILE A 61 14.61 12.81 -6.67
CA ILE A 61 14.23 11.41 -6.52
C ILE A 61 14.02 10.83 -7.92
N ARG A 62 14.70 9.74 -8.24
CA ARG A 62 14.54 9.06 -9.52
C ARG A 62 13.20 8.32 -9.57
N VAL A 63 12.48 8.44 -10.68
CA VAL A 63 11.26 7.68 -10.94
C VAL A 63 11.43 6.80 -12.16
N THR A 64 11.22 5.49 -11.99
CA THR A 64 10.97 4.58 -13.11
C THR A 64 9.47 4.39 -13.24
N SER A 65 8.94 4.59 -14.44
CA SER A 65 7.53 4.30 -14.70
C SER A 65 7.37 3.32 -15.86
N LEU A 66 6.48 2.34 -15.70
CA LEU A 66 6.02 1.45 -16.74
C LEU A 66 4.55 1.74 -17.03
N LEU A 67 4.13 1.46 -18.27
CA LEU A 67 2.75 1.62 -18.67
C LEU A 67 1.91 0.50 -18.08
N GLY A 68 0.77 0.85 -17.47
CA GLY A 68 -0.20 -0.09 -16.93
C GLY A 68 -0.99 -0.84 -18.00
N SER A 69 -2.09 -1.43 -17.62
CA SER A 69 -3.01 -2.14 -18.53
C SER A 69 -4.43 -1.61 -18.37
N SER A 70 -5.18 -1.53 -19.47
CA SER A 70 -6.55 -1.02 -19.48
C SER A 70 -7.54 -1.91 -18.72
N ASP A 71 -7.23 -3.20 -18.56
CA ASP A 71 -8.01 -4.16 -17.79
C ASP A 71 -7.76 -4.12 -16.28
N CYS A 72 -6.82 -3.26 -15.83
CA CYS A 72 -6.41 -3.13 -14.43
C CYS A 72 -6.59 -1.68 -13.95
N PRO A 73 -7.80 -1.26 -13.54
CA PRO A 73 -8.08 0.14 -13.18
C PRO A 73 -7.27 0.67 -11.99
N ASP A 74 -6.89 -0.21 -11.05
CA ASP A 74 -6.10 0.12 -9.87
C ASP A 74 -4.59 -0.06 -10.09
N HIS A 75 -4.13 -0.30 -11.32
CA HIS A 75 -2.72 -0.61 -11.62
C HIS A 75 -1.75 0.52 -11.21
N VAL A 76 -2.24 1.75 -11.12
CA VAL A 76 -1.47 2.90 -10.60
C VAL A 76 -1.03 2.71 -9.14
N PHE A 77 -1.64 1.77 -8.41
CA PHE A 77 -1.31 1.39 -7.03
C PHE A 77 -0.70 -0.01 -6.97
N PRO A 78 0.61 -0.20 -7.25
CA PRO A 78 1.21 -1.53 -7.40
C PRO A 78 1.41 -2.25 -6.06
N ASN A 79 0.31 -2.68 -5.42
CA ASN A 79 0.32 -3.33 -4.11
C ASN A 79 0.60 -4.85 -4.17
N TRP A 80 1.15 -5.35 -5.28
CA TRP A 80 1.40 -6.76 -5.50
C TRP A 80 2.86 -7.18 -5.32
N PHE A 81 3.79 -6.24 -5.06
CA PHE A 81 5.19 -6.54 -4.80
C PHE A 81 5.83 -5.57 -3.82
N ILE A 82 6.99 -5.96 -3.29
CA ILE A 82 7.90 -5.11 -2.53
C ILE A 82 9.34 -5.36 -2.98
N THR A 83 10.18 -4.33 -2.91
CA THR A 83 11.63 -4.44 -3.10
C THR A 83 12.38 -4.05 -1.83
N PHE A 84 13.59 -4.61 -1.67
CA PHE A 84 14.46 -4.36 -0.52
C PHE A 84 15.81 -3.77 -0.96
N ASP A 85 16.54 -3.22 0.01
CA ASP A 85 17.85 -2.59 -0.20
C ASP A 85 18.97 -3.58 -0.59
N ASP A 86 18.80 -4.85 -0.26
CA ASP A 86 19.69 -5.95 -0.65
C ASP A 86 19.47 -6.46 -2.08
N LYS A 87 18.65 -5.77 -2.88
CA LYS A 87 18.28 -6.16 -4.24
C LYS A 87 17.40 -7.40 -4.34
N THR A 88 16.66 -7.72 -3.31
CA THR A 88 15.62 -8.74 -3.37
C THR A 88 14.24 -8.15 -3.59
N MET A 89 13.31 -8.96 -4.09
CA MET A 89 11.89 -8.64 -4.23
C MET A 89 11.01 -9.82 -3.85
N GLN A 90 9.78 -9.51 -3.48
CA GLN A 90 8.76 -10.51 -3.19
C GLN A 90 7.43 -10.13 -3.84
N ILE A 91 6.65 -11.13 -4.26
CA ILE A 91 5.33 -10.98 -4.88
C ILE A 91 4.26 -11.47 -3.91
N PHE A 92 3.13 -10.76 -3.89
CA PHE A 92 2.06 -10.92 -2.91
C PHE A 92 0.73 -11.31 -3.54
N SER A 93 -0.16 -11.88 -2.69
CA SER A 93 -1.51 -12.27 -3.05
C SER A 93 -2.46 -11.08 -3.02
N MET A 94 -3.24 -10.91 -4.09
CA MET A 94 -4.22 -9.86 -4.27
C MET A 94 -5.65 -10.40 -4.16
N MET A 95 -6.54 -9.66 -3.47
CA MET A 95 -7.91 -10.10 -3.25
C MET A 95 -8.77 -9.99 -4.51
N ALA A 96 -8.81 -8.82 -5.13
CA ALA A 96 -9.66 -8.59 -6.30
C ALA A 96 -9.08 -9.29 -7.54
N PRO A 97 -9.89 -10.06 -8.31
CA PRO A 97 -9.42 -10.78 -9.50
C PRO A 97 -8.72 -9.89 -10.51
N ASN A 98 -9.25 -8.71 -10.83
CA ASN A 98 -8.60 -7.80 -11.77
C ASN A 98 -7.29 -7.19 -11.23
N ARG A 99 -7.07 -7.17 -9.91
CA ARG A 99 -5.79 -6.77 -9.32
C ARG A 99 -4.75 -7.90 -9.36
N ARG A 100 -5.16 -9.16 -9.44
CA ARG A 100 -4.24 -10.29 -9.67
C ARG A 100 -3.60 -10.20 -11.05
N GLU A 101 -4.35 -9.67 -12.02
CA GLU A 101 -3.90 -9.43 -13.39
C GLU A 101 -2.88 -8.27 -13.51
N GLU A 102 -2.69 -7.47 -12.47
CA GLU A 102 -1.65 -6.42 -12.42
C GLU A 102 -0.22 -7.01 -12.48
N LYS A 103 -0.04 -8.27 -12.07
CA LYS A 103 1.24 -9.00 -12.09
C LYS A 103 1.63 -9.42 -13.51
N LYS A 104 1.73 -8.46 -14.43
CA LYS A 104 2.05 -8.72 -15.84
C LYS A 104 3.50 -9.25 -15.96
N SER A 105 3.68 -10.27 -16.79
CA SER A 105 4.98 -10.93 -16.98
C SER A 105 6.11 -9.97 -17.38
N HIS A 106 5.81 -8.96 -18.22
CA HIS A 106 6.81 -7.97 -18.64
C HIS A 106 7.24 -7.04 -17.50
N MET A 107 6.36 -6.75 -16.53
CA MET A 107 6.72 -5.95 -15.35
C MET A 107 7.58 -6.77 -14.38
N ILE A 108 7.20 -8.02 -14.13
CA ILE A 108 8.00 -8.94 -13.32
C ILE A 108 9.38 -9.12 -13.96
N GLN A 109 9.46 -9.33 -15.29
CA GLN A 109 10.71 -9.43 -16.01
C GLN A 109 11.58 -8.18 -15.85
N TYR A 110 11.00 -6.99 -16.01
CA TYR A 110 11.70 -5.72 -15.81
C TYR A 110 12.27 -5.60 -14.38
N LEU A 111 11.46 -5.93 -13.38
CA LEU A 111 11.91 -5.88 -11.98
C LEU A 111 13.01 -6.89 -11.70
N THR A 112 12.93 -8.10 -12.25
CA THR A 112 13.93 -9.17 -12.07
C THR A 112 15.25 -8.93 -12.80
N GLU A 113 15.34 -7.94 -13.69
CA GLU A 113 16.64 -7.45 -14.19
C GLU A 113 17.50 -6.79 -13.09
N THR A 114 16.85 -6.28 -12.03
CA THR A 114 17.54 -5.57 -10.94
C THR A 114 17.43 -6.27 -9.60
N TYR A 115 16.32 -6.96 -9.35
CA TYR A 115 15.98 -7.57 -8.07
C TYR A 115 15.85 -9.09 -8.20
N GLU A 116 16.43 -9.83 -7.28
CA GLU A 116 16.23 -11.27 -7.14
C GLU A 116 14.85 -11.55 -6.54
N LEU A 117 14.02 -12.34 -7.23
CA LEU A 117 12.75 -12.80 -6.69
C LEU A 117 12.99 -13.89 -5.65
N THR A 118 12.75 -13.58 -4.37
CA THR A 118 13.03 -14.50 -3.25
C THR A 118 11.78 -15.20 -2.72
N ASP A 119 10.59 -14.64 -2.95
CA ASP A 119 9.32 -15.26 -2.54
C ASP A 119 8.18 -14.82 -3.45
N ASP A 120 7.23 -15.72 -3.70
CA ASP A 120 5.98 -15.46 -4.43
C ASP A 120 4.83 -16.19 -3.75
N ILE A 121 4.01 -15.42 -3.05
CA ILE A 121 2.84 -15.94 -2.34
C ILE A 121 1.53 -15.78 -3.14
N SER A 122 1.58 -15.49 -4.44
CA SER A 122 0.39 -15.37 -5.30
C SER A 122 -0.48 -16.62 -5.29
N HIS A 123 0.12 -17.81 -5.10
CA HIS A 123 -0.61 -19.08 -4.98
C HIS A 123 -1.62 -19.13 -3.83
N LEU A 124 -1.52 -18.22 -2.84
CA LEU A 124 -2.47 -18.10 -1.74
C LEU A 124 -3.81 -17.50 -2.19
N GLU A 125 -3.87 -16.87 -3.35
CA GLU A 125 -5.09 -16.33 -3.96
C GLU A 125 -6.14 -17.44 -4.19
N GLU A 126 -5.70 -18.65 -4.54
CA GLU A 126 -6.58 -19.80 -4.72
C GLU A 126 -7.22 -20.28 -3.40
N LYS A 127 -6.60 -19.92 -2.27
CA LYS A 127 -7.06 -20.26 -0.91
C LYS A 127 -7.80 -19.08 -0.25
N GLU A 128 -8.04 -18.00 -0.96
CA GLU A 128 -8.63 -16.76 -0.46
C GLU A 128 -7.86 -16.17 0.75
N ILE A 129 -6.53 -16.34 0.75
CA ILE A 129 -5.61 -15.74 1.73
C ILE A 129 -4.88 -14.59 1.07
N PHE A 130 -5.12 -13.37 1.56
CA PHE A 130 -4.60 -12.16 0.93
C PHE A 130 -3.68 -11.38 1.86
N LEU A 131 -2.60 -10.88 1.27
CA LEU A 131 -1.65 -9.95 1.90
C LEU A 131 -1.12 -9.01 0.80
N GLU A 132 -1.68 -7.81 0.72
CA GLU A 132 -1.43 -6.87 -0.38
C GLU A 132 -0.21 -5.97 -0.10
N SER A 133 0.97 -6.59 0.07
CA SER A 133 2.29 -5.96 0.19
C SER A 133 2.31 -4.71 1.09
N THR A 134 2.89 -3.61 0.59
CA THR A 134 3.09 -2.34 1.34
C THR A 134 1.81 -1.63 1.74
N SER A 135 0.68 -1.98 1.16
CA SER A 135 -0.61 -1.43 1.57
C SER A 135 -1.19 -2.15 2.79
N SER A 136 -1.02 -3.48 2.85
CA SER A 136 -1.34 -4.26 4.06
C SER A 136 -0.34 -4.02 5.19
N MET A 137 0.91 -3.74 4.84
CA MET A 137 2.06 -3.64 5.73
C MET A 137 2.72 -2.26 5.60
N VAL A 138 2.68 -1.46 6.66
CA VAL A 138 3.44 -0.23 6.73
C VAL A 138 4.74 -0.48 7.48
N PHE A 139 5.86 -0.12 6.88
CA PHE A 139 7.19 -0.51 7.33
C PHE A 139 7.93 0.60 8.06
N ASP A 140 8.40 0.31 9.25
CA ASP A 140 9.57 0.95 9.84
C ASP A 140 10.79 0.09 9.48
N ARG A 141 11.46 0.45 8.41
CA ARG A 141 12.59 -0.32 7.88
C ARG A 141 13.83 -0.24 8.76
N VAL A 142 14.00 0.89 9.45
CA VAL A 142 15.15 1.14 10.35
C VAL A 142 15.04 0.29 11.60
N ASN A 143 13.89 0.31 12.26
CA ASN A 143 13.65 -0.43 13.49
C ASN A 143 13.12 -1.85 13.27
N ARG A 144 12.95 -2.26 12.01
CA ARG A 144 12.46 -3.61 11.64
C ARG A 144 11.08 -3.90 12.22
N ILE A 145 10.17 -2.95 12.14
CA ILE A 145 8.79 -3.09 12.62
C ILE A 145 7.85 -3.03 11.41
N VAL A 146 6.84 -3.88 11.42
CA VAL A 146 5.70 -3.84 10.49
C VAL A 146 4.43 -3.52 11.28
N TYR A 147 3.71 -2.52 10.83
CA TYR A 147 2.37 -2.20 11.30
C TYR A 147 1.34 -2.80 10.35
N GLY A 148 0.37 -3.55 10.86
CA GLY A 148 -0.64 -4.21 10.05
C GLY A 148 -2.02 -4.17 10.66
N GLY A 149 -2.97 -3.57 9.94
CA GLY A 149 -4.40 -3.58 10.26
C GLY A 149 -5.09 -4.80 9.63
N ILE A 150 -5.75 -5.61 10.45
CA ILE A 150 -6.48 -6.79 9.95
C ILE A 150 -7.66 -6.36 9.10
N SER A 151 -7.77 -6.91 7.90
CA SER A 151 -8.84 -6.60 6.95
C SER A 151 -9.10 -7.78 6.00
N PRO A 152 -10.12 -7.72 5.13
CA PRO A 152 -10.28 -8.70 4.05
C PRO A 152 -9.07 -8.83 3.12
N ARG A 153 -8.22 -7.78 3.02
CA ARG A 153 -7.00 -7.77 2.19
C ARG A 153 -5.70 -7.99 2.98
N THR A 154 -5.81 -8.19 4.31
CA THR A 154 -4.67 -8.39 5.20
C THR A 154 -4.97 -9.55 6.13
N ASN A 155 -4.57 -10.77 5.73
CA ASN A 155 -4.75 -11.97 6.55
C ASN A 155 -3.74 -11.97 7.71
N ALA A 156 -4.24 -11.98 8.94
CA ALA A 156 -3.43 -11.92 10.16
C ALA A 156 -2.40 -13.05 10.26
N VAL A 157 -2.80 -14.28 9.94
CA VAL A 157 -1.91 -15.45 10.04
C VAL A 157 -0.78 -15.35 9.02
N GLN A 158 -1.10 -15.01 7.77
CA GLN A 158 -0.10 -14.84 6.72
C GLN A 158 0.86 -13.69 7.04
N LEU A 159 0.36 -12.59 7.60
CA LEU A 159 1.20 -11.47 8.04
C LEU A 159 2.16 -11.87 9.18
N ILE A 160 1.70 -12.65 10.16
CA ILE A 160 2.57 -13.18 11.23
C ILE A 160 3.66 -14.08 10.64
N ILE A 161 3.31 -14.98 9.72
CA ILE A 161 4.28 -15.87 9.04
C ILE A 161 5.29 -15.04 8.26
N TRP A 162 4.83 -14.07 7.49
CA TRP A 162 5.69 -13.21 6.69
C TRP A 162 6.69 -12.43 7.56
N CYS A 163 6.22 -11.78 8.65
CA CYS A 163 7.09 -11.04 9.56
C CYS A 163 8.17 -11.92 10.19
N ARG A 164 7.82 -13.14 10.61
CA ARG A 164 8.79 -14.11 11.16
C ARG A 164 9.86 -14.50 10.15
N ASN A 165 9.45 -14.80 8.91
CA ASN A 165 10.37 -15.21 7.85
C ASN A 165 11.31 -14.09 7.42
N ASN A 166 10.88 -12.85 7.54
CA ASN A 166 11.63 -11.68 7.11
C ASN A 166 12.28 -10.89 8.28
N ASN A 167 12.24 -11.43 9.51
CA ASN A 167 12.84 -10.83 10.71
C ASN A 167 12.31 -9.41 11.01
N TYR A 168 10.98 -9.23 10.97
CA TYR A 168 10.30 -8.03 11.42
C TYR A 168 9.50 -8.28 12.69
N ASP A 169 9.54 -7.33 13.61
CA ASP A 169 8.57 -7.26 14.70
C ASP A 169 7.22 -6.81 14.16
N LEU A 170 6.14 -7.42 14.65
CA LEU A 170 4.79 -7.11 14.19
C LEU A 170 3.99 -6.33 15.22
N VAL A 171 3.41 -5.22 14.81
CA VAL A 171 2.36 -4.48 15.51
C VAL A 171 1.04 -4.72 14.78
N LEU A 172 0.30 -5.73 15.23
CA LEU A 172 -0.97 -6.16 14.64
C LEU A 172 -2.13 -5.53 15.40
N PHE A 173 -3.12 -5.00 14.69
CA PHE A 173 -4.29 -4.37 15.29
C PHE A 173 -5.53 -4.49 14.39
N GLU A 174 -6.68 -4.22 14.99
CA GLU A 174 -7.95 -4.11 14.28
C GLU A 174 -8.37 -2.64 14.15
N THR A 175 -9.11 -2.34 13.09
CA THR A 175 -9.60 -1.00 12.78
C THR A 175 -11.11 -0.99 12.56
N GLU A 176 -11.70 0.19 12.68
CA GLU A 176 -13.09 0.44 12.31
C GLU A 176 -13.20 1.76 11.56
N SER A 177 -13.70 1.69 10.32
CA SER A 177 -13.94 2.86 9.47
C SER A 177 -15.23 3.58 9.87
N HIS A 178 -15.48 4.73 9.26
CA HIS A 178 -16.73 5.49 9.39
C HIS A 178 -18.01 4.70 8.94
N LYS A 179 -17.82 3.52 8.34
CA LYS A 179 -18.90 2.60 7.94
C LYS A 179 -19.04 1.40 8.88
N GLY A 180 -18.28 1.34 9.97
CA GLY A 180 -18.32 0.23 10.93
C GLY A 180 -17.64 -1.07 10.45
N SER A 181 -16.86 -1.00 9.38
CA SER A 181 -16.09 -2.11 8.82
C SER A 181 -14.60 -1.86 8.94
N PRO A 182 -13.73 -2.88 8.86
CA PRO A 182 -12.29 -2.69 8.86
C PRO A 182 -11.84 -1.73 7.76
N ILE A 183 -10.80 -0.94 8.03
CA ILE A 183 -10.09 -0.19 7.00
C ILE A 183 -9.33 -1.20 6.14
N TYR A 184 -9.54 -1.15 4.84
CA TYR A 184 -9.10 -2.19 3.91
C TYR A 184 -7.58 -2.33 3.77
N HIS A 185 -6.83 -1.24 3.94
CA HIS A 185 -5.37 -1.19 3.91
C HIS A 185 -4.80 -0.38 5.08
N THR A 186 -3.65 -0.78 5.59
CA THR A 186 -2.97 -0.08 6.68
C THR A 186 -2.43 1.29 6.26
N ASP A 187 -1.98 1.43 5.02
CA ASP A 187 -1.45 2.68 4.45
C ASP A 187 -2.51 3.78 4.26
N VAL A 188 -3.80 3.47 4.41
CA VAL A 188 -4.87 4.48 4.45
C VAL A 188 -4.81 5.31 5.73
N LEU A 189 -4.41 4.68 6.85
CA LEU A 189 -4.49 5.31 8.17
C LEU A 189 -3.14 5.75 8.73
N MET A 190 -2.00 5.31 8.15
CA MET A 190 -0.69 5.64 8.68
C MET A 190 0.43 5.54 7.64
N TYR A 191 1.50 6.28 7.90
CA TYR A 191 2.78 6.17 7.20
C TYR A 191 3.95 6.30 8.18
N VAL A 192 5.14 5.85 7.76
CA VAL A 192 6.39 5.96 8.52
C VAL A 192 7.43 6.72 7.70
N GLY A 193 7.87 7.87 8.19
CA GLY A 193 9.02 8.62 7.69
C GLY A 193 10.30 8.31 8.47
N THR A 194 11.37 9.05 8.24
CA THR A 194 12.67 8.82 8.91
C THR A 194 12.58 9.04 10.42
N ASP A 195 11.99 10.17 10.84
CA ASP A 195 11.88 10.54 12.25
C ASP A 195 10.43 10.75 12.69
N ILE A 196 9.46 10.48 11.84
CA ILE A 196 8.04 10.78 12.04
C ILE A 196 7.15 9.63 11.65
N ILE A 197 6.07 9.40 12.40
CA ILE A 197 4.93 8.56 12.01
C ILE A 197 3.68 9.43 11.97
N GLY A 198 2.98 9.45 10.81
CA GLY A 198 1.61 9.94 10.74
C GLY A 198 0.65 8.77 10.95
N ILE A 199 -0.32 8.93 11.87
CA ILE A 199 -1.26 7.86 12.18
C ILE A 199 -2.60 8.41 12.70
N CYS A 200 -3.70 7.82 12.25
CA CYS A 200 -5.02 8.03 12.85
C CYS A 200 -5.31 6.96 13.91
N LEU A 201 -5.08 7.28 15.17
CA LEU A 201 -5.32 6.36 16.28
C LEU A 201 -6.82 6.15 16.57
N ASP A 202 -7.66 7.10 16.20
CA ASP A 202 -9.10 7.06 16.49
C ASP A 202 -9.84 5.93 15.75
N VAL A 203 -9.34 5.51 14.59
CA VAL A 203 -9.91 4.40 13.81
C VAL A 203 -9.39 3.03 14.22
N ILE A 204 -8.41 2.97 15.13
CA ILE A 204 -7.95 1.72 15.73
C ILE A 204 -8.92 1.35 16.84
N LYS A 205 -9.33 0.07 16.90
CA LYS A 205 -10.24 -0.39 17.95
C LYS A 205 -9.68 -0.12 19.34
N PRO A 206 -10.52 0.27 20.30
CA PRO A 206 -10.07 0.72 21.63
C PRO A 206 -9.12 -0.25 22.34
N GLU A 207 -9.33 -1.56 22.21
CA GLU A 207 -8.52 -2.61 22.82
C GLU A 207 -7.07 -2.67 22.30
N HIS A 208 -6.81 -2.17 21.07
CA HIS A 208 -5.48 -2.14 20.47
C HIS A 208 -4.82 -0.76 20.56
N ARG A 209 -5.59 0.31 20.73
CA ARG A 209 -5.17 1.71 20.57
C ARG A 209 -3.99 2.08 21.44
N GLU A 210 -4.02 1.74 22.73
CA GLU A 210 -2.95 2.07 23.67
C GLU A 210 -1.66 1.31 23.37
N PHE A 211 -1.79 0.04 22.97
CA PHE A 211 -0.64 -0.76 22.54
C PHE A 211 0.04 -0.14 21.30
N VAL A 212 -0.76 0.22 20.28
CA VAL A 212 -0.23 0.85 19.05
C VAL A 212 0.38 2.22 19.37
N ARG A 213 -0.30 3.06 20.17
CA ARG A 213 0.22 4.37 20.63
C ARG A 213 1.60 4.23 21.28
N LYS A 214 1.78 3.26 22.16
CA LYS A 214 3.07 2.99 22.79
C LYS A 214 4.14 2.60 21.77
N LYS A 215 3.77 1.80 20.77
CA LYS A 215 4.73 1.31 19.77
C LYS A 215 5.19 2.40 18.81
N VAL A 216 4.28 3.24 18.30
CA VAL A 216 4.64 4.33 17.38
C VAL A 216 5.48 5.41 18.07
N ASN A 217 5.25 5.67 19.36
CA ASN A 217 6.04 6.65 20.14
C ASN A 217 7.41 6.14 20.59
N GLN A 218 7.76 4.88 20.31
CA GLN A 218 8.99 4.30 20.80
C GLN A 218 10.25 4.87 20.13
N TYR A 219 10.14 5.21 18.85
CA TYR A 219 11.27 5.62 18.01
C TYR A 219 11.02 6.88 17.17
N HIS A 220 9.81 7.40 17.14
CA HIS A 220 9.42 8.47 16.23
C HIS A 220 8.61 9.56 16.92
N ASP A 221 8.67 10.76 16.39
CA ASP A 221 7.67 11.78 16.65
C ASP A 221 6.36 11.39 15.97
N VAL A 222 5.25 11.51 16.68
CA VAL A 222 3.95 11.08 16.17
C VAL A 222 3.11 12.28 15.78
N LEU A 223 2.70 12.31 14.50
CA LEU A 223 1.68 13.19 13.98
C LEU A 223 0.32 12.48 14.04
N GLU A 224 -0.52 12.83 15.00
CA GLU A 224 -1.87 12.28 15.06
C GLU A 224 -2.75 12.88 13.96
N LEU A 225 -3.30 12.01 13.11
CA LEU A 225 -4.25 12.36 12.06
C LEU A 225 -5.67 12.17 12.55
N SER A 226 -6.60 13.02 12.13
CA SER A 226 -8.01 12.86 12.42
C SER A 226 -8.70 11.87 11.47
N ALA A 227 -9.86 11.37 11.86
CA ALA A 227 -10.67 10.50 11.02
C ALA A 227 -11.15 11.20 9.72
N GLU A 228 -11.33 12.52 9.74
CA GLU A 228 -11.65 13.32 8.57
C GLU A 228 -10.45 13.41 7.62
N GLN A 229 -9.24 13.62 8.15
CA GLN A 229 -8.02 13.71 7.33
C GLN A 229 -7.74 12.42 6.57
N ILE A 230 -7.95 11.26 7.17
CA ILE A 230 -7.75 10.00 6.45
C ILE A 230 -8.81 9.73 5.37
N GLN A 231 -9.99 10.36 5.44
CA GLN A 231 -10.96 10.33 4.33
C GLN A 231 -10.46 11.08 3.09
N ASP A 232 -9.54 12.02 3.28
CA ASP A 232 -8.82 12.71 2.21
C ASP A 232 -7.42 12.11 1.95
N PHE A 233 -7.20 10.87 2.38
CA PHE A 233 -5.97 10.09 2.22
C PHE A 233 -4.71 10.74 2.83
N CYS A 234 -4.83 11.59 3.86
CA CYS A 234 -3.66 12.16 4.54
C CYS A 234 -2.78 11.11 5.26
N GLY A 235 -3.27 9.91 5.48
CA GLY A 235 -2.50 8.77 5.99
C GLY A 235 -1.68 8.05 4.92
N ASN A 236 -1.93 8.31 3.63
CA ASN A 236 -1.25 7.64 2.51
C ASN A 236 -0.10 8.51 2.00
N ALA A 237 1.09 8.29 2.54
CA ALA A 237 2.32 9.01 2.19
C ALA A 237 3.52 8.06 2.11
N ILE A 238 4.52 8.44 1.30
CA ILE A 238 5.79 7.74 1.09
C ILE A 238 6.96 8.64 1.49
#